data_23fdd077887dbd100413d5af0d2e16a0
#
_entry.id   23fdd077887dbd100413d5af0d2e16a0
#
_cell.length_a   1.000
_cell.length_b   1.000
_cell.length_c   1.000
_cell.angle_alpha   90.00
_cell.angle_beta   90.00
_cell.angle_gamma   90.00
#
_symmetry.space_group_name_H-M   'P 1'
#
loop_
_entity.id
_entity.type
_entity.pdbx_description
1 polymer ?
#
loop_
_entity_poly.entity_id
_entity_poly.type
_entity_poly.pdbx_seq_one_letter_code
_entity_poly.pdbx_strand_id
1 'polypeptide(L)'
;SIHYKGEVLEGFDAVIPRIGASVTAYGLAVLRKLEMMGVVALNESVAIGRSRDKLRSLQLLSRRGIGMPLTGYANKPDDIKDVIKMVGGAPLVVKLLQGTQGIGVVLAETQKAAESVIEGFMGVKADILVQEFIKEAGGSDIRCFVIDGKVVAAMKRQAPQGEFRSNLHRGGSSSLIKITPEERSTAVRAARIMGLNVAGVDLLRSNHGPVVMEVNSSPGLEGIEGATGKNIAGMIIANLEKLRPGKTGTRGTG
;
A
#
# COMPACT_ATOMS: atom_id res chain seq x y z
N SER A 1 14.55 23.82 -14.08
CA SER A 1 13.82 24.56 -13.04
C SER A 1 12.41 23.99 -12.85
N ILE A 2 11.84 24.23 -11.69
CA ILE A 2 10.41 23.98 -11.37
C ILE A 2 9.81 25.34 -11.08
N HIS A 3 8.61 25.58 -11.64
CA HIS A 3 7.89 26.83 -11.43
C HIS A 3 6.53 26.54 -10.78
N TYR A 4 6.16 27.37 -9.82
CA TYR A 4 4.85 27.30 -9.19
C TYR A 4 4.31 28.73 -8.99
N LYS A 5 3.13 29.00 -9.54
CA LYS A 5 2.48 30.33 -9.49
C LYS A 5 3.39 31.48 -9.94
N GLY A 6 4.23 31.24 -10.97
CA GLY A 6 5.14 32.23 -11.54
C GLY A 6 6.49 32.35 -10.84
N GLU A 7 6.69 31.67 -9.70
CA GLU A 7 7.94 31.68 -8.96
C GLU A 7 8.77 30.41 -9.26
N VAL A 8 10.09 30.57 -9.31
CA VAL A 8 11.03 29.45 -9.42
C VAL A 8 11.17 28.79 -8.06
N LEU A 9 10.97 27.47 -8.00
CA LEU A 9 11.21 26.68 -6.79
C LEU A 9 12.65 26.24 -6.75
N GLU A 10 13.45 26.87 -5.90
CA GLU A 10 14.87 26.57 -5.69
C GLU A 10 15.27 26.78 -4.22
N GLY A 11 16.48 26.33 -3.84
CA GLY A 11 16.99 26.51 -2.48
C GLY A 11 16.39 25.57 -1.44
N PHE A 12 15.79 24.44 -1.87
CA PHE A 12 15.28 23.42 -0.95
C PHE A 12 16.33 22.35 -0.67
N ASP A 13 16.56 22.02 0.59
CA ASP A 13 17.44 20.92 1.01
C ASP A 13 16.74 19.57 0.92
N ALA A 14 15.44 19.52 1.21
CA ALA A 14 14.69 18.28 1.28
C ALA A 14 13.20 18.46 0.94
N VAL A 15 12.54 17.34 0.59
CA VAL A 15 11.11 17.29 0.30
C VAL A 15 10.46 16.05 0.91
N ILE A 16 9.27 16.22 1.48
CA ILE A 16 8.39 15.12 1.89
C ILE A 16 7.25 15.01 0.87
N PRO A 17 7.30 14.04 -0.06
CA PRO A 17 6.28 13.91 -1.08
C PRO A 17 5.02 13.26 -0.49
N ARG A 18 3.92 14.00 -0.50
CA ARG A 18 2.59 13.53 -0.12
C ARG A 18 1.69 13.46 -1.36
N ILE A 19 2.12 12.63 -2.33
CA ILE A 19 1.49 12.53 -3.65
C ILE A 19 0.17 11.76 -3.54
N GLY A 20 -0.94 12.39 -3.96
CA GLY A 20 -2.24 11.73 -4.07
C GLY A 20 -2.28 10.71 -5.20
N ALA A 21 -3.16 9.72 -5.10
CA ALA A 21 -3.23 8.63 -6.08
C ALA A 21 -3.59 9.10 -7.50
N SER A 22 -4.51 10.07 -7.60
CA SER A 22 -4.98 10.62 -8.89
C SER A 22 -3.91 11.41 -9.67
N VAL A 23 -2.85 11.85 -8.99
CA VAL A 23 -1.77 12.66 -9.57
C VAL A 23 -0.42 11.96 -9.53
N THR A 24 -0.39 10.64 -9.39
CA THR A 24 0.83 9.86 -9.22
C THR A 24 1.86 10.13 -10.33
N ALA A 25 1.48 10.04 -11.59
CA ALA A 25 2.40 10.23 -12.72
C ALA A 25 3.03 11.63 -12.72
N TYR A 26 2.23 12.67 -12.58
CA TYR A 26 2.69 14.05 -12.50
C TYR A 26 3.53 14.32 -11.26
N GLY A 27 3.06 13.88 -10.09
CA GLY A 27 3.78 14.05 -8.83
C GLY A 27 5.16 13.38 -8.84
N LEU A 28 5.27 12.18 -9.42
CA LEU A 28 6.56 11.49 -9.60
C LEU A 28 7.48 12.23 -10.58
N ALA A 29 6.94 12.86 -11.63
CA ALA A 29 7.74 13.66 -12.56
C ALA A 29 8.36 14.89 -11.86
N VAL A 30 7.55 15.60 -11.06
CA VAL A 30 8.03 16.74 -10.25
C VAL A 30 9.06 16.29 -9.23
N LEU A 31 8.79 15.17 -8.52
CA LEU A 31 9.71 14.65 -7.52
C LEU A 31 11.07 14.24 -8.11
N ARG A 32 11.07 13.53 -9.25
CA ARG A 32 12.29 13.21 -9.99
C ARG A 32 13.09 14.46 -10.36
N LYS A 33 12.40 15.52 -10.74
CA LYS A 33 13.10 16.79 -11.05
C LYS A 33 13.76 17.39 -9.82
N LEU A 34 13.10 17.37 -8.65
CA LEU A 34 13.69 17.80 -7.38
C LEU A 34 14.91 16.93 -7.01
N GLU A 35 14.81 15.61 -7.15
CA GLU A 35 15.93 14.69 -6.93
C GLU A 35 17.13 15.00 -7.83
N MET A 36 16.88 15.30 -9.12
CA MET A 36 17.92 15.71 -10.07
C MET A 36 18.55 17.10 -9.74
N MET A 37 17.86 17.93 -8.98
CA MET A 37 18.36 19.19 -8.45
C MET A 37 19.14 19.01 -7.14
N GLY A 38 19.30 17.77 -6.64
CA GLY A 38 20.01 17.45 -5.41
C GLY A 38 19.17 17.56 -4.14
N VAL A 39 17.85 17.76 -4.25
CA VAL A 39 16.93 17.81 -3.12
C VAL A 39 16.74 16.41 -2.54
N VAL A 40 16.92 16.25 -1.24
CA VAL A 40 16.71 14.97 -0.55
C VAL A 40 15.22 14.65 -0.49
N ALA A 41 14.80 13.52 -1.05
CA ALA A 41 13.40 13.10 -1.04
C ALA A 41 13.11 12.02 0.00
N LEU A 42 12.08 12.22 0.78
CA LEU A 42 11.59 11.23 1.75
C LEU A 42 10.10 10.96 1.49
N ASN A 43 9.76 9.95 0.73
CA ASN A 43 10.50 8.90 0.02
C ASN A 43 10.98 9.32 -1.39
N GLU A 44 11.86 8.50 -1.98
CA GLU A 44 12.30 8.66 -3.37
C GLU A 44 11.22 8.29 -4.39
N SER A 45 11.28 8.93 -5.57
CA SER A 45 10.31 8.74 -6.64
C SER A 45 10.20 7.30 -7.13
N VAL A 46 11.32 6.59 -7.22
CA VAL A 46 11.36 5.17 -7.63
C VAL A 46 10.64 4.29 -6.62
N ALA A 47 10.84 4.50 -5.33
CA ALA A 47 10.19 3.73 -4.27
C ALA A 47 8.67 3.97 -4.23
N ILE A 48 8.25 5.24 -4.38
CA ILE A 48 6.84 5.60 -4.49
C ILE A 48 6.22 4.92 -5.72
N GLY A 49 6.87 4.99 -6.88
CA GLY A 49 6.39 4.36 -8.10
C GLY A 49 6.20 2.85 -7.97
N ARG A 50 7.14 2.15 -7.31
CA ARG A 50 7.03 0.71 -7.04
C ARG A 50 5.81 0.38 -6.18
N SER A 51 5.57 1.15 -5.12
CA SER A 51 4.45 0.88 -4.21
C SER A 51 3.10 1.26 -4.78
N ARG A 52 3.05 2.24 -5.69
CA ARG A 52 1.83 2.68 -6.37
C ARG A 52 1.35 1.72 -7.45
N ASP A 53 2.25 1.00 -8.07
CA ASP A 53 1.94 -0.08 -9.00
C ASP A 53 1.61 -1.35 -8.22
N LYS A 54 0.33 -1.66 -8.07
CA LYS A 54 -0.16 -2.80 -7.27
C LYS A 54 0.43 -4.13 -7.73
N LEU A 55 0.46 -4.36 -9.05
CA LEU A 55 0.96 -5.63 -9.58
C LEU A 55 2.47 -5.75 -9.35
N ARG A 56 3.23 -4.69 -9.64
CA ARG A 56 4.67 -4.65 -9.40
C ARG A 56 5.01 -4.81 -7.92
N SER A 57 4.26 -4.15 -7.03
CA SER A 57 4.41 -4.29 -5.59
C SER A 57 4.27 -5.75 -5.15
N LEU A 58 3.21 -6.44 -5.58
CA LEU A 58 2.98 -7.84 -5.28
C LEU A 58 4.08 -8.75 -5.84
N GLN A 59 4.54 -8.51 -7.07
CA GLN A 59 5.64 -9.27 -7.68
C GLN A 59 6.95 -9.12 -6.90
N LEU A 60 7.29 -7.91 -6.46
CA LEU A 60 8.49 -7.66 -5.66
C LEU A 60 8.42 -8.34 -4.29
N LEU A 61 7.28 -8.27 -3.61
CA LEU A 61 7.04 -8.92 -2.32
C LEU A 61 7.11 -10.44 -2.45
N SER A 62 6.45 -11.02 -3.47
CA SER A 62 6.45 -12.45 -3.76
C SER A 62 7.87 -12.97 -3.99
N ARG A 63 8.64 -12.29 -4.85
CA ARG A 63 10.03 -12.66 -5.15
C ARG A 63 10.91 -12.74 -3.90
N ARG A 64 10.57 -11.99 -2.85
CA ARG A 64 11.32 -11.93 -1.57
C ARG A 64 10.71 -12.79 -0.48
N GLY A 65 9.73 -13.64 -0.81
CA GLY A 65 9.10 -14.57 0.13
C GLY A 65 8.29 -13.87 1.24
N ILE A 66 7.71 -12.71 0.95
CA ILE A 66 6.75 -12.08 1.85
C ILE A 66 5.40 -12.76 1.70
N GLY A 67 4.78 -13.15 2.81
CA GLY A 67 3.43 -13.71 2.82
C GLY A 67 2.41 -12.70 2.28
N MET A 68 1.57 -13.15 1.35
CA MET A 68 0.48 -12.36 0.74
C MET A 68 -0.71 -13.27 0.51
N PRO A 69 -1.93 -12.73 0.45
CA PRO A 69 -3.07 -13.51 -0.05
C PRO A 69 -2.76 -14.02 -1.47
N LEU A 70 -3.17 -15.24 -1.78
CA LEU A 70 -3.03 -15.76 -3.14
C LEU A 70 -3.64 -14.78 -4.12
N THR A 71 -2.89 -14.42 -5.15
CA THR A 71 -3.31 -13.38 -6.09
C THR A 71 -3.09 -13.83 -7.52
N GLY A 72 -4.14 -13.74 -8.33
CA GLY A 72 -4.12 -13.97 -9.77
C GLY A 72 -4.35 -12.67 -10.54
N TYR A 73 -3.75 -12.58 -11.71
CA TYR A 73 -3.99 -11.53 -12.70
C TYR A 73 -4.51 -12.17 -13.97
N ALA A 74 -5.62 -11.66 -14.49
CA ALA A 74 -6.20 -12.10 -15.74
C ALA A 74 -6.68 -10.90 -16.53
N ASN A 75 -6.54 -10.96 -17.86
CA ASN A 75 -7.01 -9.93 -18.79
C ASN A 75 -7.84 -10.48 -19.96
N LYS A 76 -8.14 -11.80 -19.93
CA LYS A 76 -8.96 -12.45 -20.96
C LYS A 76 -10.11 -13.22 -20.30
N PRO A 77 -11.32 -13.20 -20.89
CA PRO A 77 -12.47 -13.92 -20.37
C PRO A 77 -12.24 -15.43 -20.22
N ASP A 78 -11.47 -16.03 -21.12
CA ASP A 78 -11.19 -17.48 -21.10
C ASP A 78 -10.42 -17.92 -19.86
N ASP A 79 -9.66 -17.00 -19.22
CA ASP A 79 -8.84 -17.29 -18.04
C ASP A 79 -9.63 -17.20 -16.72
N ILE A 80 -10.90 -16.78 -16.74
CA ILE A 80 -11.69 -16.47 -15.51
C ILE A 80 -11.74 -17.66 -14.57
N LYS A 81 -12.10 -18.85 -15.06
CA LYS A 81 -12.23 -20.04 -14.22
C LYS A 81 -10.92 -20.48 -13.62
N ASP A 82 -9.84 -20.36 -14.39
CA ASP A 82 -8.50 -20.74 -13.96
C ASP A 82 -7.96 -19.79 -12.90
N VAL A 83 -8.18 -18.47 -13.04
CA VAL A 83 -7.73 -17.49 -12.03
C VAL A 83 -8.53 -17.63 -10.73
N ILE A 84 -9.83 -17.91 -10.79
CA ILE A 84 -10.66 -18.20 -9.61
C ILE A 84 -10.13 -19.44 -8.88
N LYS A 85 -9.84 -20.52 -9.61
CA LYS A 85 -9.28 -21.76 -9.04
C LYS A 85 -7.89 -21.51 -8.43
N MET A 86 -7.05 -20.71 -9.07
CA MET A 86 -5.71 -20.37 -8.61
C MET A 86 -5.70 -19.72 -7.22
N VAL A 87 -6.71 -18.90 -6.91
CA VAL A 87 -6.82 -18.21 -5.61
C VAL A 87 -7.62 -18.99 -4.57
N GLY A 88 -7.98 -20.26 -4.87
CA GLY A 88 -8.66 -21.16 -3.94
C GLY A 88 -10.20 -21.16 -4.05
N GLY A 89 -10.77 -20.49 -5.04
CA GLY A 89 -12.22 -20.40 -5.24
C GLY A 89 -12.87 -19.27 -4.44
N ALA A 90 -14.20 -19.21 -4.49
CA ALA A 90 -14.98 -18.26 -3.70
C ALA A 90 -15.15 -18.74 -2.24
N PRO A 91 -15.25 -17.81 -1.25
CA PRO A 91 -15.26 -16.35 -1.43
C PRO A 91 -13.88 -15.80 -1.82
N LEU A 92 -13.88 -14.79 -2.69
CA LEU A 92 -12.67 -14.13 -3.17
C LEU A 92 -12.89 -12.62 -3.34
N VAL A 93 -11.79 -11.87 -3.47
CA VAL A 93 -11.83 -10.41 -3.67
C VAL A 93 -11.35 -10.07 -5.08
N VAL A 94 -12.16 -9.30 -5.81
CA VAL A 94 -11.77 -8.72 -7.10
C VAL A 94 -11.41 -7.26 -6.88
N LYS A 95 -10.25 -6.85 -7.37
CA LYS A 95 -9.72 -5.48 -7.20
C LYS A 95 -9.36 -4.87 -8.54
N LEU A 96 -9.79 -3.64 -8.78
CA LEU A 96 -9.27 -2.83 -9.88
C LEU A 96 -7.81 -2.46 -9.62
N LEU A 97 -6.94 -2.59 -10.62
CA LEU A 97 -5.55 -2.13 -10.52
C LEU A 97 -5.46 -0.63 -10.30
N GLN A 98 -6.33 0.14 -10.94
CA GLN A 98 -6.40 1.61 -10.89
C GLN A 98 -7.27 2.14 -9.72
N GLY A 99 -7.81 1.27 -8.85
CA GLY A 99 -8.68 1.68 -7.72
C GLY A 99 -7.89 2.16 -6.49
N THR A 100 -8.49 3.08 -5.73
CA THR A 100 -7.96 3.61 -4.46
C THR A 100 -9.04 3.65 -3.38
N GLN A 101 -8.65 3.68 -2.10
CA GLN A 101 -9.55 3.82 -0.95
C GLN A 101 -10.70 2.80 -0.90
N GLY A 102 -10.47 1.58 -1.40
CA GLY A 102 -11.49 0.54 -1.47
C GLY A 102 -12.53 0.72 -2.59
N ILE A 103 -12.34 1.71 -3.49
CA ILE A 103 -13.13 1.83 -4.72
C ILE A 103 -12.64 0.76 -5.70
N GLY A 104 -13.58 0.05 -6.33
CA GLY A 104 -13.26 -1.06 -7.24
C GLY A 104 -12.72 -2.30 -6.52
N VAL A 105 -13.09 -2.49 -5.25
CA VAL A 105 -12.83 -3.71 -4.48
C VAL A 105 -14.15 -4.38 -4.17
N VAL A 106 -14.34 -5.61 -4.65
CA VAL A 106 -15.60 -6.38 -4.53
C VAL A 106 -15.32 -7.73 -3.90
N LEU A 107 -16.07 -8.08 -2.86
CA LEU A 107 -16.13 -9.43 -2.32
C LEU A 107 -17.17 -10.25 -3.12
N ALA A 108 -16.73 -11.32 -3.75
CA ALA A 108 -17.58 -12.28 -4.42
C ALA A 108 -17.71 -13.53 -3.54
N GLU A 109 -18.89 -13.74 -2.98
CA GLU A 109 -19.13 -14.81 -2.00
C GLU A 109 -19.34 -16.18 -2.64
N THR A 110 -19.73 -16.21 -3.92
CA THR A 110 -19.98 -17.44 -4.67
C THR A 110 -19.20 -17.46 -5.98
N GLN A 111 -18.96 -18.66 -6.50
CA GLN A 111 -18.33 -18.87 -7.81
C GLN A 111 -19.04 -18.07 -8.91
N LYS A 112 -20.37 -18.13 -8.98
CA LYS A 112 -21.17 -17.43 -9.97
C LYS A 112 -21.06 -15.90 -9.85
N ALA A 113 -21.06 -15.39 -8.61
CA ALA A 113 -20.86 -13.97 -8.37
C ALA A 113 -19.45 -13.52 -8.80
N ALA A 114 -18.41 -14.33 -8.52
CA ALA A 114 -17.05 -14.06 -8.94
C ALA A 114 -16.93 -13.99 -10.47
N GLU A 115 -17.47 -14.97 -11.18
CA GLU A 115 -17.49 -15.00 -12.65
C GLU A 115 -18.17 -13.74 -13.21
N SER A 116 -19.37 -13.40 -12.72
CA SER A 116 -20.13 -12.23 -13.18
C SER A 116 -19.40 -10.89 -12.94
N VAL A 117 -18.78 -10.73 -11.77
CA VAL A 117 -18.01 -9.50 -11.44
C VAL A 117 -16.78 -9.36 -12.33
N ILE A 118 -16.04 -10.45 -12.52
CA ILE A 118 -14.83 -10.46 -13.35
C ILE A 118 -15.21 -10.18 -14.81
N GLU A 119 -16.22 -10.85 -15.35
CA GLU A 119 -16.73 -10.58 -16.71
C GLU A 119 -17.16 -9.13 -16.89
N GLY A 120 -17.88 -8.56 -15.91
CA GLY A 120 -18.30 -7.17 -15.92
C GLY A 120 -17.12 -6.19 -16.01
N PHE A 121 -16.09 -6.38 -15.22
CA PHE A 121 -14.87 -5.54 -15.28
C PHE A 121 -14.09 -5.73 -16.58
N MET A 122 -13.96 -6.96 -17.06
CA MET A 122 -13.29 -7.23 -18.34
C MET A 122 -14.07 -6.65 -19.53
N GLY A 123 -15.41 -6.67 -19.46
CA GLY A 123 -16.28 -6.07 -20.48
C GLY A 123 -16.03 -4.58 -20.68
N VAL A 124 -15.66 -3.86 -19.64
CA VAL A 124 -15.24 -2.45 -19.70
C VAL A 124 -13.72 -2.27 -19.84
N LYS A 125 -12.99 -3.34 -20.16
CA LYS A 125 -11.52 -3.36 -20.35
C LYS A 125 -10.73 -2.88 -19.12
N ALA A 126 -11.25 -3.14 -17.93
CA ALA A 126 -10.55 -2.82 -16.70
C ALA A 126 -9.54 -3.93 -16.35
N ASP A 127 -8.33 -3.52 -15.99
CA ASP A 127 -7.34 -4.42 -15.44
C ASP A 127 -7.68 -4.77 -14.00
N ILE A 128 -7.71 -6.06 -13.67
CA ILE A 128 -8.12 -6.57 -12.37
C ILE A 128 -7.11 -7.52 -11.75
N LEU A 129 -7.13 -7.55 -10.43
CA LEU A 129 -6.56 -8.63 -9.62
C LEU A 129 -7.68 -9.44 -8.98
N VAL A 130 -7.52 -10.76 -8.97
CA VAL A 130 -8.36 -11.68 -8.21
C VAL A 130 -7.53 -12.18 -7.04
N GLN A 131 -8.07 -12.11 -5.84
CA GLN A 131 -7.31 -12.37 -4.63
C GLN A 131 -8.10 -13.24 -3.66
N GLU A 132 -7.40 -14.15 -2.99
CA GLU A 132 -7.92 -14.92 -1.86
C GLU A 132 -8.55 -14.00 -0.82
N PHE A 133 -9.72 -14.40 -0.30
CA PHE A 133 -10.35 -13.71 0.82
C PHE A 133 -9.89 -14.31 2.14
N ILE A 134 -9.19 -13.53 2.95
CA ILE A 134 -8.71 -13.94 4.27
C ILE A 134 -9.86 -13.80 5.27
N LYS A 135 -10.70 -14.83 5.34
CA LYS A 135 -11.91 -14.86 6.18
C LYS A 135 -11.61 -14.69 7.67
N GLU A 136 -10.53 -15.29 8.13
CA GLU A 136 -10.10 -15.25 9.54
C GLU A 136 -9.66 -13.86 10.01
N ALA A 137 -9.39 -12.92 9.10
CA ALA A 137 -9.14 -11.53 9.44
C ALA A 137 -10.39 -10.81 9.99
N GLY A 138 -11.58 -11.36 9.74
CA GLY A 138 -12.84 -10.87 10.32
C GLY A 138 -13.17 -9.42 9.97
N GLY A 139 -12.86 -8.96 8.76
CA GLY A 139 -13.06 -7.56 8.34
C GLY A 139 -12.12 -6.57 9.03
N SER A 140 -11.01 -7.04 9.59
CA SER A 140 -10.00 -6.19 10.20
C SER A 140 -8.65 -6.30 9.52
N ASP A 141 -7.88 -5.24 9.57
CA ASP A 141 -6.47 -5.22 9.21
C ASP A 141 -5.62 -4.51 10.25
N ILE A 142 -4.31 -4.66 10.12
CA ILE A 142 -3.32 -3.99 10.96
C ILE A 142 -2.51 -3.08 10.07
N ARG A 143 -2.54 -1.77 10.34
CA ARG A 143 -1.61 -0.82 9.74
C ARG A 143 -0.39 -0.65 10.63
N CYS A 144 0.77 -1.06 10.13
CA CYS A 144 2.06 -0.80 10.72
C CYS A 144 2.67 0.44 10.06
N PHE A 145 2.99 1.47 10.86
CA PHE A 145 3.68 2.66 10.38
C PHE A 145 5.19 2.47 10.54
N VAL A 146 5.89 2.44 9.42
CA VAL A 146 7.35 2.21 9.36
C VAL A 146 8.05 3.53 9.06
N ILE A 147 9.05 3.86 9.85
CA ILE A 147 9.99 4.97 9.61
C ILE A 147 11.40 4.43 9.84
N ASP A 148 12.27 4.64 8.87
CA ASP A 148 13.70 4.25 8.95
C ASP A 148 13.90 2.81 9.40
N GLY A 149 13.16 1.87 8.78
CA GLY A 149 13.25 0.44 9.05
C GLY A 149 12.73 0.00 10.44
N LYS A 150 11.93 0.84 11.11
CA LYS A 150 11.33 0.52 12.41
C LYS A 150 9.82 0.75 12.37
N VAL A 151 9.04 -0.17 12.93
CA VAL A 151 7.62 0.08 13.19
C VAL A 151 7.52 1.01 14.40
N VAL A 152 7.14 2.26 14.15
CA VAL A 152 6.99 3.30 15.19
C VAL A 152 5.61 3.32 15.82
N ALA A 153 4.60 2.87 15.08
CA ALA A 153 3.21 2.78 15.54
C ALA A 153 2.48 1.67 14.79
N ALA A 154 1.45 1.11 15.42
CA ALA A 154 0.54 0.17 14.80
C ALA A 154 -0.89 0.40 15.30
N MET A 155 -1.86 0.26 14.40
CA MET A 155 -3.28 0.31 14.73
C MET A 155 -4.03 -0.83 14.06
N LYS A 156 -5.05 -1.35 14.72
CA LYS A 156 -6.07 -2.20 14.12
C LYS A 156 -7.14 -1.30 13.49
N ARG A 157 -7.52 -1.59 12.26
CA ARG A 157 -8.71 -1.00 11.63
C ARG A 157 -9.77 -2.10 11.54
N GLN A 158 -11.00 -1.76 11.88
CA GLN A 158 -12.14 -2.68 11.85
C GLN A 158 -13.22 -2.13 10.95
N ALA A 159 -13.67 -2.94 10.00
CA ALA A 159 -14.82 -2.62 9.17
C ALA A 159 -16.10 -2.55 10.02
N PRO A 160 -17.07 -1.69 9.66
CA PRO A 160 -18.40 -1.73 10.27
C PRO A 160 -19.10 -3.06 9.96
N GLN A 161 -20.14 -3.37 10.74
CA GLN A 161 -20.92 -4.59 10.53
C GLN A 161 -21.48 -4.67 9.10
N GLY A 162 -21.30 -5.81 8.44
CA GLY A 162 -21.74 -6.03 7.07
C GLY A 162 -20.78 -5.52 5.98
N GLU A 163 -19.68 -4.90 6.36
CA GLU A 163 -18.62 -4.47 5.45
C GLU A 163 -17.35 -5.31 5.70
N PHE A 164 -16.59 -5.64 4.67
CA PHE A 164 -15.33 -6.37 4.80
C PHE A 164 -14.10 -5.45 4.66
N ARG A 165 -14.29 -4.24 4.15
CA ARG A 165 -13.21 -3.25 3.96
C ARG A 165 -13.05 -2.40 5.20
N SER A 166 -11.90 -2.47 5.84
CA SER A 166 -11.56 -1.80 7.10
C SER A 166 -11.15 -0.32 6.97
N ASN A 167 -11.27 0.26 5.76
CA ASN A 167 -10.89 1.66 5.50
C ASN A 167 -11.65 2.64 6.40
N LEU A 168 -10.93 3.54 7.09
CA LEU A 168 -11.52 4.54 7.99
C LEU A 168 -12.50 5.48 7.27
N HIS A 169 -12.21 5.85 6.02
CA HIS A 169 -13.10 6.66 5.18
C HIS A 169 -14.44 5.99 4.84
N ARG A 170 -14.57 4.69 5.12
CA ARG A 170 -15.82 3.92 4.96
C ARG A 170 -16.55 3.65 6.27
N GLY A 171 -16.26 4.45 7.30
CA GLY A 171 -16.86 4.28 8.61
C GLY A 171 -16.19 3.21 9.48
N GLY A 172 -15.02 2.73 9.08
CA GLY A 172 -14.21 1.85 9.91
C GLY A 172 -13.75 2.54 11.19
N SER A 173 -13.52 1.76 12.23
CA SER A 173 -12.94 2.22 13.49
C SER A 173 -11.44 1.88 13.56
N SER A 174 -10.69 2.63 14.34
CA SER A 174 -9.28 2.35 14.64
C SER A 174 -9.05 2.21 16.13
N SER A 175 -8.14 1.34 16.50
CA SER A 175 -7.74 1.13 17.89
C SER A 175 -6.26 0.75 17.98
N LEU A 176 -5.67 1.04 19.14
CA LEU A 176 -4.31 0.62 19.43
C LEU A 176 -4.22 -0.91 19.43
N ILE A 177 -3.15 -1.46 18.84
CA ILE A 177 -2.90 -2.89 18.85
C ILE A 177 -1.44 -3.20 19.19
N LYS A 178 -1.24 -4.29 19.91
CA LYS A 178 0.08 -4.89 20.10
C LYS A 178 0.33 -5.86 18.95
N ILE A 179 1.38 -5.61 18.18
CA ILE A 179 1.81 -6.48 17.09
C ILE A 179 2.81 -7.53 17.55
N THR A 180 2.80 -8.68 16.87
CA THR A 180 3.76 -9.76 17.11
C THR A 180 5.14 -9.41 16.52
N PRO A 181 6.22 -10.11 16.95
CA PRO A 181 7.54 -9.98 16.33
C PRO A 181 7.53 -10.30 14.84
N GLU A 182 6.72 -11.27 14.42
CA GLU A 182 6.58 -11.67 13.02
C GLU A 182 5.87 -10.56 12.19
N GLU A 183 4.77 -9.99 12.69
CA GLU A 183 4.08 -8.85 12.07
C GLU A 183 5.03 -7.66 11.91
N ARG A 184 5.81 -7.37 12.94
CA ARG A 184 6.83 -6.31 12.92
C ARG A 184 7.90 -6.56 11.85
N SER A 185 8.46 -7.77 11.82
CA SER A 185 9.49 -8.16 10.85
C SER A 185 8.95 -8.10 9.42
N THR A 186 7.73 -8.61 9.20
CA THR A 186 7.07 -8.60 7.90
C THR A 186 6.85 -7.17 7.40
N ALA A 187 6.34 -6.27 8.25
CA ALA A 187 6.12 -4.87 7.89
C ALA A 187 7.43 -4.15 7.51
N VAL A 188 8.49 -4.32 8.31
CA VAL A 188 9.80 -3.71 8.03
C VAL A 188 10.41 -4.25 6.74
N ARG A 189 10.36 -5.56 6.52
CA ARG A 189 10.85 -6.18 5.29
C ARG A 189 10.08 -5.69 4.07
N ALA A 190 8.75 -5.61 4.13
CA ALA A 190 7.92 -5.13 3.04
C ALA A 190 8.26 -3.66 2.66
N ALA A 191 8.38 -2.76 3.63
CA ALA A 191 8.78 -1.38 3.40
C ALA A 191 10.17 -1.30 2.74
N ARG A 192 11.13 -2.09 3.21
CA ARG A 192 12.50 -2.14 2.67
C ARG A 192 12.53 -2.66 1.23
N ILE A 193 11.74 -3.69 0.90
CA ILE A 193 11.65 -4.24 -0.47
C ILE A 193 11.15 -3.18 -1.45
N MET A 194 10.20 -2.35 -1.03
CA MET A 194 9.73 -1.20 -1.84
C MET A 194 10.78 -0.08 -1.94
N GLY A 195 11.76 -0.03 -1.04
CA GLY A 195 12.71 1.08 -0.91
C GLY A 195 12.13 2.28 -0.16
N LEU A 196 11.07 2.08 0.60
CA LEU A 196 10.39 3.15 1.34
C LEU A 196 11.03 3.34 2.72
N ASN A 197 11.41 4.58 3.01
CA ASN A 197 11.85 4.99 4.33
C ASN A 197 10.66 5.27 5.27
N VAL A 198 9.59 5.86 4.71
CA VAL A 198 8.29 6.03 5.39
C VAL A 198 7.25 5.22 4.66
N ALA A 199 6.57 4.32 5.36
CA ALA A 199 5.54 3.47 4.78
C ALA A 199 4.42 3.14 5.77
N GLY A 200 3.22 2.98 5.24
CA GLY A 200 2.12 2.30 5.93
C GLY A 200 1.96 0.90 5.34
N VAL A 201 2.25 -0.13 6.12
CA VAL A 201 2.12 -1.52 5.69
C VAL A 201 0.85 -2.10 6.29
N ASP A 202 -0.04 -2.55 5.43
CA ASP A 202 -1.32 -3.15 5.81
C ASP A 202 -1.19 -4.68 5.80
N LEU A 203 -1.44 -5.28 6.97
CA LEU A 203 -1.34 -6.71 7.21
C LEU A 203 -2.71 -7.30 7.54
N LEU A 204 -2.96 -8.51 7.05
CA LEU A 204 -4.05 -9.36 7.52
C LEU A 204 -3.47 -10.49 8.37
N ARG A 205 -4.17 -10.86 9.44
CA ARG A 205 -3.90 -12.07 10.20
C ARG A 205 -4.56 -13.25 9.51
N SER A 206 -3.76 -14.16 8.99
CA SER A 206 -4.23 -15.40 8.37
C SER A 206 -3.87 -16.61 9.23
N ASN A 207 -4.46 -17.78 8.90
CA ASN A 207 -4.16 -19.04 9.58
C ASN A 207 -2.72 -19.53 9.38
N HIS A 208 -1.98 -18.92 8.44
CA HIS A 208 -0.59 -19.28 8.10
C HIS A 208 0.39 -18.12 8.32
N GLY A 209 0.04 -17.19 9.20
CA GLY A 209 0.88 -16.04 9.58
C GLY A 209 0.38 -14.70 9.01
N PRO A 210 1.11 -13.62 9.25
CA PRO A 210 0.75 -12.31 8.72
C PRO A 210 0.96 -12.26 7.21
N VAL A 211 -0.02 -11.74 6.47
CA VAL A 211 0.07 -11.52 5.03
C VAL A 211 -0.04 -10.05 4.70
N VAL A 212 0.81 -9.57 3.81
CA VAL A 212 0.82 -8.16 3.37
C VAL A 212 -0.26 -7.97 2.32
N MET A 213 -1.17 -7.06 2.59
CA MET A 213 -2.20 -6.64 1.66
C MET A 213 -1.75 -5.48 0.77
N GLU A 214 -1.09 -4.49 1.35
CA GLU A 214 -0.66 -3.28 0.66
C GLU A 214 0.51 -2.60 1.38
N VAL A 215 1.37 -1.91 0.61
CA VAL A 215 2.42 -1.03 1.14
C VAL A 215 2.19 0.38 0.61
N ASN A 216 1.85 1.31 1.50
CA ASN A 216 1.49 2.68 1.16
C ASN A 216 2.68 3.63 1.34
N SER A 217 3.04 4.38 0.29
CA SER A 217 4.12 5.36 0.30
C SER A 217 3.76 6.71 0.91
N SER A 218 2.47 7.01 1.03
CA SER A 218 1.96 8.25 1.62
C SER A 218 0.81 7.94 2.60
N PRO A 219 1.08 7.19 3.68
CA PRO A 219 0.04 6.80 4.62
C PRO A 219 -0.56 8.01 5.33
N GLY A 220 -1.87 8.01 5.55
CA GLY A 220 -2.56 9.04 6.33
C GLY A 220 -2.08 9.04 7.79
N LEU A 221 -1.99 10.22 8.39
CA LEU A 221 -1.50 10.41 9.77
C LEU A 221 -2.62 10.45 10.79
N GLU A 222 -3.77 11.04 10.47
CA GLU A 222 -4.89 11.28 11.38
C GLU A 222 -5.31 10.01 12.14
N GLY A 223 -5.57 8.92 11.42
CA GLY A 223 -6.04 7.68 12.06
C GLY A 223 -5.02 7.05 12.99
N ILE A 224 -3.74 7.00 12.60
CA ILE A 224 -2.68 6.38 13.41
C ILE A 224 -2.27 7.26 14.59
N GLU A 225 -2.22 8.57 14.42
CA GLU A 225 -1.95 9.52 15.52
C GLU A 225 -3.09 9.52 16.53
N GLY A 226 -4.35 9.51 16.04
CA GLY A 226 -5.54 9.42 16.91
C GLY A 226 -5.59 8.12 17.70
N ALA A 227 -5.29 6.98 17.07
CA ALA A 227 -5.33 5.68 17.74
C ALA A 227 -4.18 5.46 18.74
N THR A 228 -3.01 6.08 18.52
CA THR A 228 -1.80 5.80 19.29
C THR A 228 -1.34 6.94 20.20
N GLY A 229 -1.86 8.15 19.99
CA GLY A 229 -1.41 9.37 20.70
C GLY A 229 0.03 9.79 20.35
N LYS A 230 0.64 9.23 19.28
CA LYS A 230 2.00 9.53 18.88
C LYS A 230 2.06 10.62 17.83
N ASN A 231 3.02 11.54 17.95
CA ASN A 231 3.33 12.55 16.93
C ASN A 231 4.12 11.93 15.78
N ILE A 232 3.45 11.26 14.85
CA ILE A 232 4.08 10.60 13.69
C ILE A 232 4.64 11.65 12.72
N ALA A 233 3.94 12.76 12.51
CA ALA A 233 4.43 13.86 11.69
C ALA A 233 5.79 14.37 12.17
N GLY A 234 5.94 14.60 13.47
CA GLY A 234 7.22 15.00 14.08
C GLY A 234 8.32 13.94 13.89
N MET A 235 7.97 12.64 13.99
CA MET A 235 8.93 11.54 13.75
C MET A 235 9.41 11.52 12.30
N ILE A 236 8.55 11.81 11.32
CA ILE A 236 8.92 11.88 9.90
C ILE A 236 9.89 13.04 9.67
N ILE A 237 9.60 14.21 10.21
CA ILE A 237 10.47 15.40 10.09
C ILE A 237 11.82 15.15 10.75
N ALA A 238 11.84 14.63 11.98
CA ALA A 238 13.08 14.29 12.68
C ALA A 238 13.93 13.24 11.94
N ASN A 239 13.28 12.34 11.19
CA ASN A 239 13.97 11.39 10.34
C ASN A 239 14.56 12.09 9.09
N LEU A 240 13.81 12.99 8.46
CA LEU A 240 14.29 13.77 7.32
C LEU A 240 15.54 14.57 7.67
N GLU A 241 15.58 15.21 8.83
CA GLU A 241 16.72 16.01 9.31
C GLU A 241 18.01 15.19 9.47
N LYS A 242 17.89 13.85 9.64
CA LYS A 242 19.05 12.93 9.72
C LYS A 242 19.57 12.51 8.35
N LEU A 243 18.79 12.66 7.30
CA LEU A 243 19.18 12.31 5.94
C LEU A 243 20.15 13.38 5.41
N ARG A 244 21.25 12.92 4.80
CA ARG A 244 22.20 13.81 4.15
C ARG A 244 22.08 13.64 2.63
N PRO A 245 22.36 14.69 1.84
CA PRO A 245 22.48 14.57 0.40
C PRO A 245 23.41 13.39 0.03
N GLY A 246 22.97 12.49 -0.84
CA GLY A 246 23.71 11.28 -1.24
C GLY A 246 23.58 10.06 -0.33
N LYS A 247 22.87 10.13 0.81
CA LYS A 247 22.52 8.96 1.66
C LYS A 247 21.02 8.64 1.61
N THR A 248 20.36 8.95 0.55
CA THR A 248 18.96 8.63 0.34
C THR A 248 18.82 7.14 0.04
N GLY A 249 18.05 6.47 0.88
CA GLY A 249 17.44 5.19 0.63
C GLY A 249 18.35 3.98 0.46
N THR A 250 18.00 2.93 1.14
CA THR A 250 18.39 1.56 0.77
C THR A 250 18.02 1.34 -0.70
N ARG A 251 19.02 1.34 -1.59
CA ARG A 251 18.84 0.96 -3.00
C ARG A 251 18.04 -0.34 -3.03
N GLY A 252 16.78 -0.22 -3.40
CA GLY A 252 15.96 -1.39 -3.63
C GLY A 252 16.63 -2.19 -4.73
N THR A 253 17.15 -3.37 -4.40
CA THR A 253 17.61 -4.33 -5.39
C THR A 253 16.37 -4.85 -6.11
N GLY A 254 15.97 -4.16 -7.16
CA GLY A 254 14.95 -4.62 -8.12
C GLY A 254 15.60 -5.31 -9.27
#